data_d88c3d708e41ea017ac6bdfb47c14c59
#
_entry.id   d88c3d708e41ea017ac6bdfb47c14c59
#
_cell.length_a   1.000
_cell.length_b   1.000
_cell.length_c   1.000
_cell.angle_alpha   90.00
_cell.angle_beta   90.00
_cell.angle_gamma   90.00
#
_symmetry.space_group_name_H-M   'P 1'
#
loop_
_entity.id
_entity.type
_entity.pdbx_description
1 polymer ?
#
loop_
_entity_poly.entity_id
_entity_poly.type
_entity_poly.pdbx_seq_one_letter_code
_entity_poly.pdbx_strand_id
1 'polypeptide(L)'
;MEYRRRVHRQPTAWTGFCHIDGEPAAMWRDCEVIDVSMFGLGLTFIHPQPWELVHRQIFVDISAIGDAVNIRLEGEIRDAAFTLEGDIRVGVELVGLSPVELAITAVLSGVDKDDARDTAPRLAR
;
A
#
# COMPACT_ATOMS: atom_id res chain seq x y z
N MET A 1 -2.37 -19.39 0.39
CA MET A 1 -3.70 -19.66 0.78
C MET A 1 -4.63 -18.72 0.12
N GLU A 2 -5.44 -19.30 -0.69
CA GLU A 2 -6.36 -18.52 -1.49
C GLU A 2 -7.33 -17.71 -0.65
N TYR A 3 -7.77 -18.29 0.43
CA TYR A 3 -8.75 -17.62 1.26
C TYR A 3 -8.23 -16.30 1.80
N ARG A 4 -6.93 -16.11 1.82
CA ARG A 4 -6.37 -14.84 2.27
C ARG A 4 -6.58 -13.75 1.26
N ARG A 5 -6.94 -14.10 0.05
CA ARG A 5 -7.08 -13.18 -1.04
C ARG A 5 -8.52 -12.87 -1.34
N ARG A 6 -9.32 -12.79 -0.28
CA ARG A 6 -10.70 -12.39 -0.50
C ARG A 6 -10.80 -11.00 -1.06
N VAL A 7 -9.79 -10.19 -0.78
CA VAL A 7 -9.73 -8.84 -1.31
C VAL A 7 -8.82 -8.85 -2.53
N HIS A 8 -9.31 -8.28 -3.60
CA HIS A 8 -8.54 -8.20 -4.84
C HIS A 8 -7.26 -7.38 -4.61
N ARG A 9 -6.15 -7.90 -5.08
CA ARG A 9 -4.87 -7.20 -5.03
C ARG A 9 -4.40 -6.89 -6.42
N GLN A 10 -3.99 -5.63 -6.60
CA GLN A 10 -3.55 -5.13 -7.89
C GLN A 10 -2.05 -4.86 -7.82
N PRO A 11 -1.24 -5.56 -8.66
CA PRO A 11 0.18 -5.26 -8.71
C PRO A 11 0.42 -3.83 -9.14
N THR A 12 1.44 -3.21 -8.54
CA THR A 12 1.80 -1.84 -8.87
C THR A 12 3.31 -1.73 -8.91
N ALA A 13 3.78 -0.54 -9.30
CA ALA A 13 5.19 -0.22 -9.26
C ALA A 13 5.32 1.25 -8.90
N TRP A 14 4.52 1.70 -7.94
CA TRP A 14 4.54 3.08 -7.52
C TRP A 14 5.61 3.30 -6.48
N THR A 15 6.08 4.53 -6.39
CA THR A 15 7.07 4.92 -5.39
C THR A 15 6.40 5.68 -4.28
N GLY A 16 7.08 5.74 -3.15
CA GLY A 16 6.57 6.48 -2.01
C GLY A 16 7.64 6.62 -0.95
N PHE A 17 7.21 7.20 0.15
CA PHE A 17 8.04 7.33 1.35
C PHE A 17 7.24 6.76 2.51
N CYS A 18 7.93 6.11 3.43
CA CYS A 18 7.24 5.57 4.60
C CYS A 18 7.97 5.96 5.88
N HIS A 19 7.20 6.07 6.93
CA HIS A 19 7.70 6.37 8.26
C HIS A 19 7.11 5.34 9.22
N ILE A 20 7.99 4.70 9.99
CA ILE A 20 7.58 3.66 10.93
C ILE A 20 7.55 4.27 12.32
N ASP A 21 6.43 4.09 13.00
CA ASP A 21 6.25 4.60 14.34
C ASP A 21 7.34 4.04 15.26
N GLY A 22 7.88 4.89 16.10
CA GLY A 22 8.98 4.51 16.97
C GLY A 22 10.34 4.92 16.44
N GLU A 23 10.42 5.27 15.17
CA GLU A 23 11.66 5.80 14.60
C GLU A 23 11.65 7.32 14.69
N PRO A 24 12.82 7.97 14.54
CA PRO A 24 12.87 9.43 14.61
C PRO A 24 11.87 10.07 13.64
N ALA A 25 11.20 11.11 14.07
CA ALA A 25 10.13 11.72 13.31
C ALA A 25 10.56 12.19 11.91
N ALA A 26 11.83 12.55 11.77
CA ALA A 26 12.33 12.99 10.48
C ALA A 26 12.75 11.85 9.57
N MET A 27 12.68 10.61 10.05
CA MET A 27 13.14 9.47 9.27
C MET A 27 12.00 8.95 8.39
N TRP A 28 12.06 9.34 7.13
CA TRP A 28 11.21 8.78 6.08
C TRP A 28 12.12 8.07 5.11
N ARG A 29 11.75 6.86 4.72
CA ARG A 29 12.57 6.08 3.80
C ARG A 29 11.83 5.88 2.49
N ASP A 30 12.62 5.75 1.43
CA ASP A 30 12.06 5.39 0.14
C ASP A 30 11.42 4.03 0.25
N CYS A 31 10.27 3.87 -0.38
CA CYS A 31 9.63 2.58 -0.48
C CYS A 31 9.00 2.44 -1.85
N GLU A 32 8.71 1.21 -2.19
CA GLU A 32 8.02 0.89 -3.41
C GLU A 32 6.73 0.20 -3.06
N VAL A 33 5.64 0.63 -3.66
CA VAL A 33 4.34 0.00 -3.44
C VAL A 33 4.22 -1.07 -4.52
N ILE A 34 4.22 -2.33 -4.12
CA ILE A 34 4.24 -3.43 -5.08
C ILE A 34 2.87 -4.01 -5.34
N ASP A 35 1.94 -3.82 -4.42
CA ASP A 35 0.55 -4.15 -4.70
C ASP A 35 -0.35 -3.37 -3.76
N VAL A 36 -1.60 -3.26 -4.15
CA VAL A 36 -2.62 -2.51 -3.43
C VAL A 36 -3.90 -3.31 -3.43
N SER A 37 -4.60 -3.27 -2.31
CA SER A 37 -5.97 -3.73 -2.22
C SER A 37 -6.77 -2.66 -1.50
N MET A 38 -8.07 -2.84 -1.41
CA MET A 38 -8.90 -1.84 -0.77
C MET A 38 -8.52 -1.61 0.69
N PHE A 39 -7.98 -2.63 1.35
CA PHE A 39 -7.69 -2.54 2.78
C PHE A 39 -6.21 -2.76 3.11
N GLY A 40 -5.35 -2.84 2.12
CA GLY A 40 -3.96 -3.12 2.41
C GLY A 40 -3.01 -2.74 1.30
N LEU A 41 -1.73 -2.75 1.68
CA LEU A 41 -0.63 -2.45 0.77
C LEU A 41 0.46 -3.49 0.93
N GLY A 42 1.16 -3.75 -0.17
CA GLY A 42 2.45 -4.42 -0.10
C GLY A 42 3.53 -3.42 -0.42
N LEU A 43 4.54 -3.35 0.42
CA LEU A 43 5.65 -2.41 0.27
C LEU A 43 6.97 -3.13 0.31
N THR A 44 7.98 -2.56 -0.38
CA THR A 44 9.36 -2.98 -0.17
C THR A 44 10.19 -1.77 0.21
N PHE A 45 11.13 -1.98 1.13
CA PHE A 45 12.11 -0.97 1.52
C PHE A 45 13.27 -1.64 2.26
N ILE A 46 14.29 -0.86 2.61
CA ILE A 46 15.47 -1.38 3.28
C ILE A 46 15.30 -1.26 4.78
N HIS A 47 15.51 -2.35 5.48
CA HIS A 47 15.52 -2.37 6.95
C HIS A 47 16.28 -3.60 7.43
N PRO A 48 17.12 -3.47 8.46
CA PRO A 48 17.95 -4.58 8.89
C PRO A 48 17.21 -5.70 9.64
N GLN A 49 16.07 -5.41 10.23
CA GLN A 49 15.43 -6.34 11.15
C GLN A 49 13.93 -6.40 10.92
N PRO A 50 13.49 -7.12 9.89
CA PRO A 50 12.07 -7.15 9.54
C PRO A 50 11.17 -7.66 10.67
N TRP A 51 11.68 -8.57 11.48
CA TRP A 51 10.85 -9.13 12.58
C TRP A 51 10.46 -8.08 13.62
N GLU A 52 11.19 -6.97 13.69
CA GLU A 52 10.86 -5.92 14.64
C GLU A 52 9.74 -5.02 14.14
N LEU A 53 9.33 -5.19 12.90
CA LEU A 53 8.37 -4.28 12.28
C LEU A 53 6.93 -4.76 12.41
N VAL A 54 6.73 -6.04 12.67
CA VAL A 54 5.38 -6.59 12.75
C VAL A 54 4.62 -5.94 13.89
N HIS A 55 3.41 -5.51 13.61
CA HIS A 55 2.52 -4.79 14.50
C HIS A 55 2.90 -3.32 14.71
N ARG A 56 3.94 -2.83 14.04
CA ARG A 56 4.27 -1.41 14.10
C ARG A 56 3.34 -0.64 13.19
N GLN A 57 3.04 0.56 13.61
CA GLN A 57 2.25 1.48 12.79
C GLN A 57 3.15 2.10 11.74
N ILE A 58 2.62 2.30 10.55
CA ILE A 58 3.38 2.87 9.47
C ILE A 58 2.54 3.90 8.74
N PHE A 59 3.20 4.99 8.32
CA PHE A 59 2.60 6.03 7.48
C PHE A 59 3.26 5.95 6.12
N VAL A 60 2.47 6.02 5.07
CA VAL A 60 2.99 5.86 3.71
C VAL A 60 2.48 7.01 2.85
N ASP A 61 3.41 7.75 2.25
CA ASP A 61 3.08 8.76 1.25
C ASP A 61 3.31 8.14 -0.10
N ILE A 62 2.27 8.08 -0.90
CA ILE A 62 2.31 7.40 -2.18
C ILE A 62 2.11 8.40 -3.31
N SER A 63 2.97 8.30 -4.33
CA SER A 63 2.76 8.95 -5.62
C SER A 63 2.39 7.88 -6.61
N ALA A 64 1.27 8.04 -7.25
CA ALA A 64 0.75 7.05 -8.16
C ALA A 64 0.22 7.73 -9.42
N ILE A 65 0.11 6.94 -10.49
CA ILE A 65 -0.46 7.41 -11.76
C ILE A 65 0.28 8.65 -12.25
N GLY A 66 1.61 8.50 -12.41
CA GLY A 66 2.43 9.58 -12.94
C GLY A 66 2.37 10.84 -12.10
N ASP A 67 2.33 10.67 -10.79
CA ASP A 67 2.22 11.77 -9.81
C ASP A 67 0.89 12.50 -9.84
N ALA A 68 -0.09 11.98 -10.56
CA ALA A 68 -1.41 12.57 -10.55
C ALA A 68 -2.12 12.35 -9.22
N VAL A 69 -1.73 11.33 -8.49
CA VAL A 69 -2.33 11.00 -7.19
C VAL A 69 -1.25 11.00 -6.14
N ASN A 70 -1.44 11.81 -5.10
CA ASN A 70 -0.56 11.81 -3.94
C ASN A 70 -1.44 11.62 -2.72
N ILE A 71 -1.16 10.59 -1.94
CA ILE A 71 -2.01 10.26 -0.81
C ILE A 71 -1.16 9.75 0.33
N ARG A 72 -1.53 10.11 1.54
CA ARG A 72 -0.92 9.59 2.75
C ARG A 72 -1.87 8.60 3.40
N LEU A 73 -1.38 7.41 3.65
CA LEU A 73 -2.15 6.35 4.28
C LEU A 73 -1.48 5.93 5.56
N GLU A 74 -2.27 5.38 6.45
CA GLU A 74 -1.81 4.89 7.73
C GLU A 74 -2.23 3.45 7.87
N GLY A 75 -1.35 2.62 8.42
CA GLY A 75 -1.67 1.22 8.60
C GLY A 75 -0.81 0.56 9.65
N GLU A 76 -1.02 -0.72 9.78
CA GLU A 76 -0.25 -1.56 10.69
C GLU A 76 0.44 -2.63 9.87
N ILE A 77 1.72 -2.85 10.14
CA ILE A 77 2.49 -3.89 9.47
C ILE A 77 2.05 -5.24 10.01
N ARG A 78 1.58 -6.10 9.13
CA ARG A 78 1.08 -7.42 9.51
C ARG A 78 2.12 -8.51 9.33
N ASP A 79 3.00 -8.36 8.35
CA ASP A 79 4.07 -9.31 8.13
C ASP A 79 5.24 -8.59 7.48
N ALA A 80 6.40 -9.19 7.61
CA ALA A 80 7.63 -8.61 7.08
C ALA A 80 8.64 -9.73 6.87
N ALA A 81 9.34 -9.70 5.75
CA ALA A 81 10.34 -10.71 5.44
C ALA A 81 11.36 -10.13 4.46
N PHE A 82 12.58 -10.67 4.48
CA PHE A 82 13.56 -10.32 3.48
C PHE A 82 13.15 -10.86 2.12
N THR A 83 13.45 -10.09 1.08
CA THR A 83 13.34 -10.58 -0.28
C THR A 83 14.68 -11.17 -0.70
N LEU A 84 14.69 -11.76 -1.89
CA LEU A 84 15.93 -12.31 -2.42
C LEU A 84 16.96 -11.22 -2.72
N GLU A 85 16.49 -9.99 -2.96
CA GLU A 85 17.38 -8.87 -3.25
C GLU A 85 17.95 -8.23 -1.99
N GLY A 86 17.48 -8.61 -0.83
CA GLY A 86 18.03 -8.08 0.42
C GLY A 86 17.25 -6.94 1.03
N ASP A 87 16.30 -6.37 0.32
CA ASP A 87 15.37 -5.44 0.96
C ASP A 87 14.30 -6.26 1.69
N ILE A 88 13.34 -5.60 2.29
CA ILE A 88 12.26 -6.33 2.94
C ILE A 88 10.95 -6.03 2.24
N ARG A 89 10.05 -6.99 2.34
CA ARG A 89 8.68 -6.83 1.89
C ARG A 89 7.78 -6.88 3.10
N VAL A 90 6.90 -5.90 3.22
CA VAL A 90 5.93 -5.85 4.32
C VAL A 90 4.53 -5.83 3.75
N GLY A 91 3.62 -6.47 4.49
CA GLY A 91 2.20 -6.36 4.23
C GLY A 91 1.61 -5.42 5.26
N VAL A 92 0.87 -4.43 4.80
CA VAL A 92 0.29 -3.39 5.64
C VAL A 92 -1.22 -3.48 5.56
N GLU A 93 -1.86 -3.52 6.72
CA GLU A 93 -3.31 -3.40 6.79
C GLU A 93 -3.64 -1.95 7.07
N LEU A 94 -4.43 -1.33 6.20
CA LEU A 94 -4.78 0.08 6.33
C LEU A 94 -5.82 0.25 7.42
N VAL A 95 -5.68 1.34 8.18
CA VAL A 95 -6.60 1.66 9.26
C VAL A 95 -6.99 3.13 9.15
N GLY A 96 -8.15 3.45 9.72
CA GLY A 96 -8.54 4.84 9.86
C GLY A 96 -8.78 5.56 8.57
N LEU A 97 -9.14 4.86 7.50
CA LEU A 97 -9.35 5.51 6.21
C LEU A 97 -10.59 6.40 6.27
N SER A 98 -10.44 7.61 5.79
CA SER A 98 -11.58 8.48 5.57
C SER A 98 -12.35 7.98 4.34
N PRO A 99 -13.60 8.42 4.15
CA PRO A 99 -14.34 8.01 2.95
C PRO A 99 -13.60 8.35 1.66
N VAL A 100 -12.90 9.48 1.63
CA VAL A 100 -12.16 9.87 0.43
C VAL A 100 -10.99 8.93 0.21
N GLU A 101 -10.23 8.65 1.26
CA GLU A 101 -9.09 7.74 1.16
C GLU A 101 -9.54 6.35 0.77
N LEU A 102 -10.66 5.91 1.31
CA LEU A 102 -11.21 4.61 0.97
C LEU A 102 -11.57 4.53 -0.51
N ALA A 103 -12.20 5.58 -1.01
CA ALA A 103 -12.57 5.64 -2.42
C ALA A 103 -11.33 5.61 -3.31
N ILE A 104 -10.31 6.38 -2.94
CA ILE A 104 -9.07 6.41 -3.72
C ILE A 104 -8.41 5.05 -3.71
N THR A 105 -8.34 4.40 -2.53
CA THR A 105 -7.73 3.09 -2.44
C THR A 105 -8.49 2.07 -3.26
N ALA A 106 -9.80 2.15 -3.27
CA ALA A 106 -10.61 1.24 -4.08
C ALA A 106 -10.29 1.39 -5.56
N VAL A 107 -10.17 2.63 -6.01
CA VAL A 107 -9.83 2.88 -7.41
C VAL A 107 -8.43 2.37 -7.73
N LEU A 108 -7.46 2.70 -6.87
CA LEU A 108 -6.08 2.31 -7.08
C LEU A 108 -5.92 0.80 -7.03
N SER A 109 -6.69 0.12 -6.19
CA SER A 109 -6.58 -1.32 -6.06
C SER A 109 -7.22 -2.06 -7.23
N GLY A 110 -7.94 -1.36 -8.09
CA GLY A 110 -8.59 -2.00 -9.21
C GLY A 110 -9.91 -2.64 -8.87
N VAL A 111 -10.41 -2.41 -7.65
CA VAL A 111 -11.70 -2.98 -7.26
C VAL A 111 -12.77 -2.52 -8.23
N ASP A 112 -12.77 -1.24 -8.54
CA ASP A 112 -13.75 -0.69 -9.46
C ASP A 112 -13.40 -0.92 -10.91
N LYS A 113 -12.21 -1.43 -11.16
CA LYS A 113 -11.77 -1.60 -12.52
C LYS A 113 -12.59 -2.64 -13.25
N ASP A 114 -12.94 -3.70 -12.56
CA ASP A 114 -13.76 -4.72 -13.18
C ASP A 114 -15.15 -4.18 -13.46
N ASP A 115 -15.67 -3.46 -12.50
CA ASP A 115 -16.95 -2.79 -12.72
C ASP A 115 -16.81 -1.77 -13.82
N ALA A 116 -15.69 -1.08 -13.86
CA ALA A 116 -15.47 -0.06 -14.86
C ALA A 116 -15.41 -0.64 -16.26
N ARG A 117 -14.96 -1.87 -16.39
CA ARG A 117 -15.00 -2.48 -17.70
C ARG A 117 -16.39 -2.66 -18.20
N ASP A 118 -17.27 -3.02 -17.29
CA ASP A 118 -18.68 -3.12 -17.64
C ASP A 118 -19.29 -1.75 -17.75
N THR A 119 -18.75 -0.82 -16.98
CA THR A 119 -19.30 0.50 -16.91
C THR A 119 -18.37 1.54 -17.44
N ALA A 120 -17.25 1.10 -18.01
CA ALA A 120 -16.27 2.01 -18.53
C ALA A 120 -16.91 3.11 -19.31
N PRO A 121 -17.85 2.81 -20.08
CA PRO A 121 -18.57 3.83 -20.78
C PRO A 121 -19.08 4.90 -19.85
N ARG A 122 -19.44 4.53 -18.69
CA ARG A 122 -19.98 5.48 -17.74
C ARG A 122 -18.93 6.35 -17.14
N LEU A 123 -17.81 5.72 -16.82
CA LEU A 123 -16.77 6.47 -16.17
C LEU A 123 -16.01 7.34 -17.13
N ALA A 124 -15.68 6.81 -18.22
CA ALA A 124 -14.88 7.52 -19.19
C ALA A 124 -15.61 8.74 -19.62
N ARG A 125 -16.75 8.76 -19.15
CA ARG A 125 -17.61 9.74 -19.56
C ARG A 125 -17.63 10.93 -18.73
#